data_e716d6fabc59c93a047dbdcf68675e50
#
_entry.id   e716d6fabc59c93a047dbdcf68675e50
#
_cell.length_a   1.000
_cell.length_b   1.000
_cell.length_c   1.000
_cell.angle_alpha   90.00
_cell.angle_beta   90.00
_cell.angle_gamma   90.00
#
_symmetry.space_group_name_H-M   'P 1'
#
loop_
_entity.id
_entity.type
_entity.pdbx_description
1 polymer ?
#
loop_
_entity_poly.entity_id
_entity_poly.type
_entity_poly.pdbx_seq_one_letter_code
_entity_poly.pdbx_strand_id
1 'polypeptide(L)'
;MFTLRCSKLQKKYEKADTVVAGEDSITVDGKTIKIYAEKDAANLPWGELGVDVVFECTGLFTDKEKASAHIQAGAKKVIISAPAKGDLKTIVYNVNHEILDGTEEIISAASCTTNCLAPVLN
;
A
#
# COMPACT_ATOMS: atom_id res chain seq x y z
N MET A 1 3.48 -8.06 -16.45
CA MET A 1 3.80 -9.45 -16.06
C MET A 1 5.06 -9.41 -15.22
N PHE A 2 4.89 -9.33 -13.89
CA PHE A 2 6.02 -9.38 -12.96
C PHE A 2 6.33 -10.84 -12.68
N THR A 3 7.23 -11.42 -13.44
CA THR A 3 7.83 -12.69 -13.06
C THR A 3 8.89 -12.37 -12.01
N LEU A 4 8.51 -12.47 -10.74
CA LEU A 4 9.49 -12.52 -9.66
C LEU A 4 10.39 -13.71 -9.93
N ARG A 5 11.59 -13.46 -10.43
CA ARG A 5 12.66 -14.47 -10.44
C ARG A 5 13.11 -14.68 -9.00
N CYS A 6 12.35 -15.51 -8.31
CA CYS A 6 12.55 -15.86 -6.91
C CYS A 6 13.93 -16.48 -6.64
N SER A 7 14.56 -17.08 -7.65
CA SER A 7 15.83 -17.82 -7.51
C SER A 7 17.03 -16.99 -7.06
N LYS A 8 17.07 -15.68 -7.32
CA LYS A 8 18.16 -14.81 -6.84
C LYS A 8 17.89 -14.20 -5.46
N LEU A 9 16.64 -14.04 -5.09
CA LEU A 9 16.23 -13.56 -3.77
C LEU A 9 16.37 -14.67 -2.70
N GLN A 10 16.11 -15.92 -3.07
CA GLN A 10 16.21 -17.08 -2.15
C GLN A 10 17.57 -17.24 -1.49
N LYS A 11 18.65 -16.88 -2.16
CA LYS A 11 20.01 -17.00 -1.59
C LYS A 11 20.40 -15.88 -0.63
N LYS A 12 19.58 -14.84 -0.48
CA LYS A 12 19.94 -13.62 0.28
C LYS A 12 19.18 -13.46 1.60
N TYR A 13 18.09 -14.16 1.79
CA TYR A 13 17.22 -14.04 2.98
C TYR A 13 17.02 -15.42 3.62
N GLU A 14 17.26 -15.51 4.92
CA GLU A 14 17.18 -16.77 5.70
C GLU A 14 15.83 -17.48 5.59
N LYS A 15 14.74 -16.76 5.34
CA LYS A 15 13.39 -17.30 5.21
C LYS A 15 12.88 -17.40 3.79
N ALA A 16 13.75 -17.30 2.79
CA ALA A 16 13.34 -17.34 1.39
C ALA A 16 12.70 -18.66 0.97
N ASP A 17 13.04 -19.76 1.68
CA ASP A 17 12.49 -21.09 1.41
C ASP A 17 11.01 -21.22 1.81
N THR A 18 10.50 -20.28 2.61
CA THR A 18 9.09 -20.23 3.00
C THR A 18 8.22 -19.48 2.00
N VAL A 19 8.83 -18.87 0.98
CA VAL A 19 8.13 -18.10 -0.06
C VAL A 19 7.98 -18.95 -1.32
N VAL A 20 6.74 -19.27 -1.65
CA VAL A 20 6.39 -20.09 -2.83
C VAL A 20 5.53 -19.24 -3.77
N ALA A 21 5.92 -19.18 -5.05
CA ALA A 21 5.14 -18.51 -6.09
C ALA A 21 4.11 -19.48 -6.67
N GLY A 22 2.84 -19.09 -6.67
CA GLY A 22 1.76 -19.73 -7.42
C GLY A 22 1.51 -19.03 -8.75
N GLU A 23 0.48 -19.43 -9.48
CA GLU A 23 0.10 -18.82 -10.75
C GLU A 23 -0.49 -17.41 -10.54
N ASP A 24 -1.40 -17.26 -9.59
CA ASP A 24 -2.08 -16.02 -9.20
C ASP A 24 -1.94 -15.71 -7.71
N SER A 25 -0.92 -16.25 -7.06
CA SER A 25 -0.74 -16.14 -5.62
C SER A 25 0.72 -16.25 -5.22
N ILE A 26 1.00 -15.79 -4.01
CA ILE A 26 2.26 -15.98 -3.32
C ILE A 26 1.97 -16.55 -1.94
N THR A 27 2.67 -17.62 -1.56
CA THR A 27 2.56 -18.18 -0.21
C THR A 27 3.79 -17.79 0.59
N VAL A 28 3.57 -17.22 1.77
CA VAL A 28 4.63 -16.79 2.69
C VAL A 28 4.33 -17.41 4.06
N ASP A 29 5.26 -18.16 4.60
CA ASP A 29 5.11 -18.87 5.90
C ASP A 29 3.79 -19.68 5.99
N GLY A 30 3.40 -20.32 4.89
CA GLY A 30 2.18 -21.13 4.81
C GLY A 30 0.88 -20.32 4.60
N LYS A 31 0.94 -18.96 4.56
CA LYS A 31 -0.20 -18.10 4.26
C LYS A 31 -0.22 -17.75 2.78
N THR A 32 -1.29 -18.09 2.10
CA THR A 32 -1.48 -17.75 0.69
C THR A 32 -2.06 -16.36 0.54
N ILE A 33 -1.37 -15.52 -0.25
CA ILE A 33 -1.76 -14.17 -0.59
C ILE A 33 -2.13 -14.16 -2.07
N LYS A 34 -3.35 -13.76 -2.40
CA LYS A 34 -3.83 -13.70 -3.77
C LYS A 34 -3.25 -12.46 -4.48
N ILE A 35 -2.90 -12.63 -5.76
CA ILE A 35 -2.37 -11.56 -6.61
C ILE A 35 -3.38 -11.27 -7.71
N TYR A 36 -3.69 -10.00 -7.91
CA TYR A 36 -4.56 -9.53 -8.97
C TYR A 36 -3.72 -8.75 -9.99
N ALA A 37 -3.84 -9.09 -11.27
CA ALA A 37 -3.16 -8.42 -12.37
C ALA A 37 -4.11 -7.45 -13.07
N GLU A 38 -4.59 -6.42 -12.32
CA GLU A 38 -5.50 -5.41 -12.81
C GLU A 38 -4.78 -4.05 -12.93
N LYS A 39 -4.99 -3.35 -14.04
CA LYS A 39 -4.40 -2.03 -14.28
C LYS A 39 -5.26 -0.89 -13.72
N ASP A 40 -6.58 -1.08 -13.78
CA ASP A 40 -7.52 -0.10 -13.29
C ASP A 40 -7.92 -0.46 -11.86
N ALA A 41 -7.53 0.38 -10.92
CA ALA A 41 -7.79 0.15 -9.50
C ALA A 41 -9.29 0.07 -9.16
N ALA A 42 -10.16 0.69 -9.98
CA ALA A 42 -11.61 0.65 -9.80
C ALA A 42 -12.21 -0.75 -10.04
N ASN A 43 -11.52 -1.60 -10.80
CA ASN A 43 -11.97 -2.97 -11.11
C ASN A 43 -11.47 -4.02 -10.10
N LEU A 44 -10.70 -3.61 -9.10
CA LEU A 44 -10.21 -4.51 -8.07
C LEU A 44 -11.35 -4.93 -7.13
N PRO A 45 -11.40 -6.19 -6.68
CA PRO A 45 -12.52 -6.72 -5.91
C PRO A 45 -12.45 -6.37 -4.42
N TRP A 46 -12.13 -5.14 -4.06
CA TRP A 46 -11.94 -4.75 -2.65
C TRP A 46 -13.21 -4.89 -1.83
N GLY A 47 -14.37 -4.55 -2.42
CA GLY A 47 -15.67 -4.70 -1.76
C GLY A 47 -16.04 -6.17 -1.50
N GLU A 48 -15.80 -7.05 -2.48
CA GLU A 48 -16.09 -8.50 -2.35
C GLU A 48 -15.19 -9.17 -1.31
N LEU A 49 -13.93 -8.70 -1.21
CA LEU A 49 -12.95 -9.20 -0.26
C LEU A 49 -13.08 -8.59 1.14
N GLY A 50 -13.95 -7.58 1.30
CA GLY A 50 -14.11 -6.86 2.56
C GLY A 50 -12.85 -6.12 3.01
N VAL A 51 -12.11 -5.54 2.06
CA VAL A 51 -10.86 -4.84 2.34
C VAL A 51 -11.12 -3.55 3.09
N ASP A 52 -10.59 -3.42 4.30
CA ASP A 52 -10.69 -2.19 5.10
C ASP A 52 -9.69 -1.14 4.66
N VAL A 53 -8.43 -1.53 4.40
CA VAL A 53 -7.34 -0.60 4.09
C VAL A 53 -6.55 -1.08 2.89
N VAL A 54 -6.33 -0.18 1.93
CA VAL A 54 -5.42 -0.38 0.80
C VAL A 54 -4.16 0.45 1.01
N PHE A 55 -3.00 -0.19 0.91
CA PHE A 55 -1.72 0.51 0.80
C PHE A 55 -1.39 0.72 -0.68
N GLU A 56 -1.48 1.97 -1.12
CA GLU A 56 -1.11 2.36 -2.48
C GLU A 56 0.41 2.53 -2.59
N CYS A 57 1.07 1.54 -3.15
CA CYS A 57 2.53 1.46 -3.23
C CYS A 57 3.06 1.53 -4.67
N THR A 58 2.20 1.80 -5.67
CA THR A 58 2.62 1.85 -7.08
C THR A 58 3.32 3.14 -7.46
N GLY A 59 3.06 4.23 -6.74
CA GLY A 59 3.50 5.58 -7.07
C GLY A 59 2.73 6.23 -8.22
N LEU A 60 1.68 5.58 -8.73
CA LEU A 60 0.84 6.09 -9.84
C LEU A 60 -0.37 6.87 -9.34
N PHE A 61 -0.97 6.43 -8.23
CA PHE A 61 -2.19 7.00 -7.64
C PHE A 61 -1.83 7.90 -6.46
N THR A 62 -1.05 8.97 -6.73
CA THR A 62 -0.49 9.85 -5.70
C THR A 62 -1.33 11.08 -5.40
N ASP A 63 -2.45 11.25 -6.05
CA ASP A 63 -3.42 12.31 -5.77
C ASP A 63 -4.76 11.72 -5.31
N LYS A 64 -5.58 12.56 -4.65
CA LYS A 64 -6.87 12.14 -4.09
C LYS A 64 -7.82 11.58 -5.15
N GLU A 65 -7.85 12.21 -6.31
CA GLU A 65 -8.74 11.84 -7.40
C GLU A 65 -8.43 10.42 -7.91
N LYS A 66 -7.16 10.16 -8.21
CA LYS A 66 -6.73 8.83 -8.68
C LYS A 66 -6.85 7.76 -7.60
N ALA A 67 -6.44 8.08 -6.36
CA ALA A 67 -6.53 7.14 -5.25
C ALA A 67 -7.97 6.77 -4.88
N SER A 68 -8.96 7.64 -5.20
CA SER A 68 -10.38 7.36 -4.99
C SER A 68 -10.90 6.16 -5.80
N ALA A 69 -10.18 5.73 -6.85
CA ALA A 69 -10.51 4.50 -7.58
C ALA A 69 -10.53 3.26 -6.67
N HIS A 70 -9.66 3.20 -5.66
CA HIS A 70 -9.69 2.12 -4.68
C HIS A 70 -10.91 2.19 -3.74
N ILE A 71 -11.37 3.40 -3.41
CA ILE A 71 -12.61 3.59 -2.63
C ILE A 71 -13.82 3.16 -3.47
N GLN A 72 -13.86 3.53 -4.76
CA GLN A 72 -14.91 3.09 -5.69
C GLN A 72 -14.94 1.57 -5.85
N ALA A 73 -13.79 0.92 -5.79
CA ALA A 73 -13.65 -0.53 -5.80
C ALA A 73 -14.12 -1.20 -4.47
N GLY A 74 -14.47 -0.41 -3.45
CA GLY A 74 -15.04 -0.88 -2.20
C GLY A 74 -14.10 -0.94 -1.01
N ALA A 75 -12.89 -0.39 -1.11
CA ALA A 75 -12.02 -0.20 0.05
C ALA A 75 -12.55 0.91 0.96
N LYS A 76 -12.38 0.78 2.29
CA LYS A 76 -12.83 1.82 3.23
C LYS A 76 -11.82 2.95 3.39
N LYS A 77 -10.53 2.65 3.30
CA LYS A 77 -9.44 3.61 3.49
C LYS A 77 -8.30 3.33 2.51
N VAL A 78 -7.60 4.39 2.09
CA VAL A 78 -6.40 4.28 1.25
C VAL A 78 -5.25 5.03 1.91
N ILE A 79 -4.11 4.38 2.05
CA ILE A 79 -2.87 4.97 2.54
C ILE A 79 -1.85 4.99 1.40
N ILE A 80 -1.51 6.20 0.94
CA ILE A 80 -0.54 6.39 -0.12
C ILE A 80 0.87 6.33 0.47
N SER A 81 1.70 5.40 -0.03
CA SER A 81 3.09 5.23 0.40
C SER A 81 4.08 6.08 -0.41
N ALA A 82 3.65 7.25 -0.86
CA ALA A 82 4.45 8.22 -1.59
C ALA A 82 4.02 9.64 -1.22
N PRO A 83 4.85 10.67 -1.47
CA PRO A 83 4.43 12.05 -1.31
C PRO A 83 3.17 12.31 -2.15
N ALA A 84 2.09 12.68 -1.49
CA ALA A 84 0.82 12.94 -2.14
C ALA A 84 0.77 14.35 -2.73
N LYS A 85 -0.05 14.50 -3.78
CA LYS A 85 -0.34 15.79 -4.40
C LYS A 85 -1.76 16.23 -4.08
N GLY A 86 -1.96 17.56 -4.03
CA GLY A 86 -3.26 18.15 -3.75
C GLY A 86 -3.59 18.23 -2.26
N ASP A 87 -4.87 18.41 -1.95
CA ASP A 87 -5.37 18.57 -0.58
C ASP A 87 -5.57 17.22 0.10
N LEU A 88 -4.46 16.63 0.54
CA LEU A 88 -4.41 15.39 1.30
C LEU A 88 -3.61 15.56 2.59
N LYS A 89 -4.15 15.07 3.70
CA LYS A 89 -3.39 15.02 4.96
C LYS A 89 -2.18 14.10 4.79
N THR A 90 -0.99 14.66 4.99
CA THR A 90 0.26 13.89 5.05
C THR A 90 0.65 13.70 6.50
N ILE A 91 0.81 12.45 6.90
CA ILE A 91 1.00 12.05 8.28
C ILE A 91 2.43 11.58 8.52
N VAL A 92 3.02 12.10 9.57
CA VAL A 92 4.24 11.57 10.19
C VAL A 92 3.87 11.09 11.58
N TYR A 93 3.98 9.78 11.82
CA TYR A 93 3.62 9.20 13.11
C TYR A 93 4.42 9.83 14.26
N ASN A 94 3.77 10.04 15.38
CA ASN A 94 4.30 10.76 16.56
C ASN A 94 4.68 12.24 16.34
N VAL A 95 4.37 12.81 15.17
CA VAL A 95 4.59 14.23 14.90
C VAL A 95 3.25 14.97 14.71
N ASN A 96 2.42 14.46 13.80
CA ASN A 96 1.15 15.10 13.47
C ASN A 96 -0.01 14.13 13.27
N HIS A 97 0.10 12.88 13.73
CA HIS A 97 -0.95 11.87 13.54
C HIS A 97 -2.27 12.24 14.24
N GLU A 98 -2.21 13.12 15.24
CA GLU A 98 -3.38 13.63 15.97
C GLU A 98 -4.31 14.52 15.13
N ILE A 99 -3.85 14.98 13.94
CA ILE A 99 -4.73 15.72 13.02
C ILE A 99 -5.75 14.81 12.31
N LEU A 100 -5.61 13.49 12.45
CA LEU A 100 -6.59 12.53 11.93
C LEU A 100 -7.79 12.46 12.90
N ASP A 101 -8.98 12.70 12.35
CA ASP A 101 -10.23 12.59 13.10
C ASP A 101 -11.02 11.32 12.77
N GLY A 102 -10.48 10.48 11.86
CA GLY A 102 -11.08 9.22 11.43
C GLY A 102 -12.01 9.33 10.22
N THR A 103 -12.34 10.55 9.80
CA THR A 103 -13.19 10.78 8.61
C THR A 103 -12.44 10.67 7.29
N GLU A 104 -11.12 10.72 7.33
CA GLU A 104 -10.30 10.65 6.13
C GLU A 104 -10.38 9.27 5.49
N GLU A 105 -10.78 9.24 4.22
CA GLU A 105 -10.77 8.03 3.41
C GLU A 105 -9.40 7.79 2.76
N ILE A 106 -8.69 8.89 2.44
CA ILE A 106 -7.40 8.85 1.74
C ILE A 106 -6.40 9.75 2.46
N ILE A 107 -5.26 9.19 2.83
CA ILE A 107 -4.14 9.91 3.45
C ILE A 107 -2.82 9.54 2.79
N SER A 108 -1.80 10.36 2.97
CA SER A 108 -0.42 9.99 2.68
C SER A 108 0.35 9.78 3.98
N ALA A 109 1.11 8.71 4.06
CA ALA A 109 1.96 8.40 5.21
C ALA A 109 3.44 8.29 4.83
N ALA A 110 3.83 8.79 3.66
CA ALA A 110 5.19 8.67 3.17
C ALA A 110 5.80 9.98 2.69
N SER A 111 7.10 10.06 2.85
CA SER A 111 7.94 11.15 2.38
C SER A 111 9.38 10.67 2.24
N CYS A 112 10.17 11.31 1.39
CA CYS A 112 11.58 10.93 1.18
C CYS A 112 12.42 11.13 2.45
N THR A 113 12.25 12.27 3.11
CA THR A 113 13.10 12.72 4.23
C THR A 113 12.30 13.16 5.46
N THR A 114 11.06 13.60 5.28
CA THR A 114 10.26 14.18 6.37
C THR A 114 9.98 13.18 7.48
N ASN A 115 9.68 11.91 7.15
CA ASN A 115 9.47 10.85 8.15
C ASN A 115 10.74 10.51 8.96
N CYS A 116 11.92 10.86 8.46
CA CYS A 116 13.17 10.73 9.19
C CYS A 116 13.44 11.98 10.04
N LEU A 117 13.30 13.17 9.44
CA LEU A 117 13.73 14.42 10.06
C LEU A 117 12.74 14.96 11.09
N ALA A 118 11.43 14.92 10.80
CA ALA A 118 10.43 15.52 11.66
C ALA A 118 10.40 14.93 13.08
N PRO A 119 10.51 13.61 13.30
CA PRO A 119 10.59 13.05 14.66
C PRO A 119 11.83 13.47 15.46
N VAL A 120 12.90 13.92 14.79
CA VAL A 120 14.13 14.37 15.44
C VAL A 120 14.02 15.84 15.86
N LEU A 121 13.18 16.62 15.15
CA LEU A 121 13.01 18.05 15.39
C LEU A 121 11.79 18.37 16.28
N ASN A 122 10.98 17.39 16.57
CA ASN A 122 9.73 17.53 17.35
C ASN A 122 9.97 17.49 18.86
#